data_9e729062246973d2d5d6cbf966d9aa82
#
_entry.id   9e729062246973d2d5d6cbf966d9aa82
#
_cell.length_a   1.000
_cell.length_b   1.000
_cell.length_c   1.000
_cell.angle_alpha   90.00
_cell.angle_beta   90.00
_cell.angle_gamma   90.00
#
_symmetry.space_group_name_H-M   'P 1'
#
loop_
_entity.id
_entity.type
_entity.pdbx_description
1 polymer ?
#
loop_
_entity_poly.entity_id
_entity_poly.type
_entity_poly.pdbx_seq_one_letter_code
_entity_poly.pdbx_strand_id
1 'polypeptide(L)'
;MGQKVNPHGIRVGVIKDWDSRWFASKKDFSDNLIEDHKIRTELKAQLKDAGVPKIEIERTVDPSTSAPRVNVNIYCAKPGMVIGKGGEERIALQNKLTKEYGKTVIVNVIEVKSPSTNAQLVAEDIARQLENRVTFRRAMKQCMRNAMSPRDRATVPAKGIKAMCSGRLGGAVTHQILHIPYSRSSDGIRVRCFQGSSMHWSGWITIL
;
A
#
# COMPACT_ATOMS: atom_id res chain seq x y z
N MET A 1 -30.74 -3.70 -1.27
CA MET A 1 -29.39 -3.88 -0.69
C MET A 1 -28.81 -2.51 -0.39
N GLY A 2 -28.30 -2.29 0.84
CA GLY A 2 -27.74 -1.00 1.23
C GLY A 2 -26.42 -0.69 0.49
N GLN A 3 -26.16 0.58 0.29
CA GLN A 3 -24.91 1.08 -0.30
C GLN A 3 -23.74 0.82 0.65
N LYS A 4 -22.63 0.28 0.13
CA LYS A 4 -21.44 -0.04 0.92
C LYS A 4 -20.49 1.15 0.94
N VAL A 5 -20.14 1.61 2.12
CA VAL A 5 -19.18 2.68 2.35
C VAL A 5 -17.76 2.12 2.41
N ASN A 6 -16.77 2.92 2.04
CA ASN A 6 -15.36 2.54 2.19
C ASN A 6 -15.04 2.40 3.68
N PRO A 7 -14.59 1.21 4.12
CA PRO A 7 -14.31 0.95 5.54
C PRO A 7 -13.14 1.80 6.08
N HIS A 8 -12.24 2.29 5.23
CA HIS A 8 -11.18 3.20 5.63
C HIS A 8 -11.74 4.54 6.11
N GLY A 9 -12.74 5.11 5.39
CA GLY A 9 -13.36 6.37 5.75
C GLY A 9 -14.04 6.38 7.12
N ILE A 10 -14.59 5.22 7.55
CA ILE A 10 -15.22 5.09 8.88
C ILE A 10 -14.15 5.05 10.00
N ARG A 11 -12.95 4.56 9.70
CA ARG A 11 -11.88 4.37 10.69
C ARG A 11 -10.92 5.54 10.80
N VAL A 12 -10.93 6.45 9.84
CA VAL A 12 -10.08 7.65 9.87
C VAL A 12 -10.50 8.56 11.02
N GLY A 13 -9.52 9.02 11.79
CA GLY A 13 -9.73 9.85 12.98
C GLY A 13 -10.07 9.07 14.25
N VAL A 14 -10.37 7.76 14.16
CA VAL A 14 -10.66 6.89 15.33
C VAL A 14 -9.48 5.95 15.59
N ILE A 15 -9.18 5.05 14.64
CA ILE A 15 -8.12 4.04 14.75
C ILE A 15 -7.07 4.12 13.64
N LYS A 16 -7.33 4.88 12.59
CA LYS A 16 -6.40 5.14 11.48
C LYS A 16 -6.21 6.63 11.31
N ASP A 17 -5.01 7.00 10.94
CA ASP A 17 -4.65 8.38 10.64
C ASP A 17 -4.69 8.63 9.13
N TRP A 18 -4.62 9.90 8.75
CA TRP A 18 -4.62 10.36 7.36
C TRP A 18 -3.32 10.00 6.64
N ASP A 19 -3.40 9.72 5.35
CA ASP A 19 -2.22 9.50 4.52
C ASP A 19 -1.57 10.80 4.06
N SER A 20 -2.31 11.91 4.10
CA SER A 20 -1.83 13.26 3.87
C SER A 20 -2.08 14.10 5.12
N ARG A 21 -1.04 14.72 5.65
CA ARG A 21 -1.08 15.55 6.86
C ARG A 21 -0.60 16.95 6.52
N TRP A 22 -1.52 17.78 6.01
CA TRP A 22 -1.23 19.16 5.72
C TRP A 22 -2.52 19.97 5.65
N PHE A 23 -2.36 21.26 5.80
CA PHE A 23 -3.40 22.26 5.61
C PHE A 23 -2.98 23.22 4.51
N ALA A 24 -3.90 23.64 3.65
CA ALA A 24 -3.63 24.60 2.60
C ALA A 24 -4.80 25.56 2.44
N SER A 25 -4.51 26.75 1.88
CA SER A 25 -5.54 27.71 1.49
C SER A 25 -6.42 27.13 0.37
N LYS A 26 -7.61 27.72 0.18
CA LYS A 26 -8.54 27.27 -0.86
C LYS A 26 -7.94 27.33 -2.28
N LYS A 27 -6.97 28.23 -2.50
CA LYS A 27 -6.30 28.39 -3.81
C LYS A 27 -5.27 27.27 -4.06
N ASP A 28 -4.49 26.93 -3.04
CA ASP A 28 -3.36 26.00 -3.17
C ASP A 28 -3.76 24.54 -2.94
N PHE A 29 -4.99 24.31 -2.46
CA PHE A 29 -5.46 22.98 -2.09
C PHE A 29 -5.48 22.00 -3.28
N SER A 30 -6.01 22.45 -4.42
CA SER A 30 -6.12 21.61 -5.62
C SER A 30 -4.76 21.20 -6.16
N ASP A 31 -3.83 22.15 -6.21
CA ASP A 31 -2.50 21.92 -6.76
C ASP A 31 -1.69 20.95 -5.87
N ASN A 32 -1.74 21.18 -4.56
CA ASN A 32 -1.12 20.27 -3.61
C ASN A 32 -1.70 18.83 -3.66
N LEU A 33 -3.00 18.70 -3.86
CA LEU A 33 -3.66 17.39 -3.99
C LEU A 33 -3.21 16.65 -5.25
N ILE A 34 -3.13 17.36 -6.37
CA ILE A 34 -2.65 16.79 -7.64
C ILE A 34 -1.18 16.38 -7.54
N GLU A 35 -0.34 17.23 -6.93
CA GLU A 35 1.07 16.90 -6.68
C GLU A 35 1.22 15.64 -5.82
N ASP A 36 0.49 15.55 -4.70
CA ASP A 36 0.52 14.38 -3.83
C ASP A 36 0.12 13.10 -4.57
N HIS A 37 -0.89 13.19 -5.43
CA HIS A 37 -1.32 12.04 -6.23
C HIS A 37 -0.23 11.60 -7.21
N LYS A 38 0.42 12.55 -7.90
CA LYS A 38 1.53 12.27 -8.82
C LYS A 38 2.71 11.64 -8.09
N ILE A 39 3.14 12.21 -6.96
CA ILE A 39 4.23 11.67 -6.12
C ILE A 39 3.92 10.22 -5.72
N ARG A 40 2.72 9.92 -5.24
CA ARG A 40 2.34 8.55 -4.85
C ARG A 40 2.34 7.59 -6.03
N THR A 41 1.82 8.02 -7.17
CA THR A 41 1.75 7.17 -8.37
C THR A 41 3.14 6.85 -8.89
N GLU A 42 4.00 7.85 -8.96
CA GLU A 42 5.38 7.68 -9.41
C GLU A 42 6.20 6.80 -8.47
N LEU A 43 6.15 7.06 -7.17
CA LEU A 43 6.85 6.26 -6.17
C LEU A 43 6.38 4.80 -6.16
N LYS A 44 5.09 4.55 -6.26
CA LYS A 44 4.57 3.17 -6.35
C LYS A 44 5.01 2.46 -7.62
N ALA A 45 5.12 3.16 -8.74
CA ALA A 45 5.60 2.57 -9.99
C ALA A 45 7.10 2.22 -9.91
N GLN A 46 7.92 3.12 -9.34
CA GLN A 46 9.37 2.91 -9.21
C GLN A 46 9.73 1.85 -8.15
N LEU A 47 9.01 1.84 -7.03
CA LEU A 47 9.30 1.00 -5.87
C LEU A 47 8.42 -0.26 -5.80
N LYS A 48 7.91 -0.74 -6.94
CA LYS A 48 7.02 -1.92 -7.01
C LYS A 48 7.62 -3.15 -6.32
N ASP A 49 8.92 -3.39 -6.49
CA ASP A 49 9.61 -4.57 -5.95
C ASP A 49 9.99 -4.44 -4.46
N ALA A 50 10.03 -3.21 -3.95
CA ALA A 50 10.30 -2.96 -2.54
C ALA A 50 9.11 -3.27 -1.62
N GLY A 51 7.90 -3.42 -2.19
CA GLY A 51 6.66 -3.69 -1.45
C GLY A 51 6.27 -2.49 -0.58
N VAL A 52 5.65 -1.48 -1.19
CA VAL A 52 5.26 -0.23 -0.53
C VAL A 52 3.75 -0.21 -0.26
N PRO A 53 3.30 -0.59 0.94
CA PRO A 53 1.87 -0.62 1.27
C PRO A 53 1.27 0.78 1.49
N LYS A 54 2.06 1.74 1.98
CA LYS A 54 1.57 3.06 2.36
C LYS A 54 2.64 4.13 2.10
N ILE A 55 2.22 5.30 1.65
CA ILE A 55 3.04 6.51 1.52
C ILE A 55 2.30 7.64 2.21
N GLU A 56 2.90 8.19 3.25
CA GLU A 56 2.39 9.37 3.96
C GLU A 56 3.12 10.62 3.47
N ILE A 57 2.39 11.69 3.27
CA ILE A 57 2.92 12.97 2.81
C ILE A 57 2.56 14.05 3.81
N GLU A 58 3.56 14.75 4.31
CA GLU A 58 3.43 15.89 5.21
C GLU A 58 3.99 17.13 4.53
N ARG A 59 3.23 18.21 4.53
CA ARG A 59 3.68 19.50 3.99
C ARG A 59 3.88 20.47 5.15
N THR A 60 5.09 20.97 5.25
CA THR A 60 5.50 21.90 6.30
C THR A 60 6.22 23.10 5.68
N VAL A 61 6.43 24.12 6.45
CA VAL A 61 7.24 25.27 6.06
C VAL A 61 8.49 25.24 6.92
N ASP A 62 9.65 25.36 6.29
CA ASP A 62 10.93 25.43 7.01
C ASP A 62 10.98 26.68 7.87
N PRO A 63 11.24 26.57 9.18
CA PRO A 63 11.26 27.71 10.08
C PRO A 63 12.38 28.74 9.78
N SER A 64 13.44 28.29 9.12
CA SER A 64 14.61 29.15 8.80
C SER A 64 14.46 29.92 7.48
N THR A 65 13.90 29.28 6.46
CA THR A 65 13.83 29.87 5.10
C THR A 65 12.43 30.21 4.64
N SER A 66 11.40 29.86 5.44
CA SER A 66 9.99 29.98 5.06
C SER A 66 9.64 29.30 3.72
N ALA A 67 10.49 28.41 3.25
CA ALA A 67 10.30 27.67 2.01
C ALA A 67 9.38 26.45 2.22
N PRO A 68 8.54 26.10 1.22
CA PRO A 68 7.69 24.92 1.30
C PRO A 68 8.53 23.65 1.29
N ARG A 69 8.29 22.79 2.27
CA ARG A 69 8.97 21.51 2.45
C ARG A 69 7.97 20.38 2.44
N VAL A 70 8.29 19.31 1.72
CA VAL A 70 7.46 18.10 1.62
C VAL A 70 8.21 16.92 2.23
N ASN A 71 7.67 16.36 3.31
CA ASN A 71 8.19 15.15 3.91
C ASN A 71 7.40 13.96 3.37
N VAL A 72 8.07 13.01 2.76
CA VAL A 72 7.49 11.79 2.20
C VAL A 72 7.96 10.60 3.03
N ASN A 73 7.05 10.01 3.80
CA ASN A 73 7.31 8.83 4.62
C ASN A 73 6.89 7.60 3.83
N ILE A 74 7.85 6.80 3.38
CA ILE A 74 7.63 5.59 2.59
C ILE A 74 7.70 4.38 3.52
N TYR A 75 6.57 3.70 3.71
CA TYR A 75 6.53 2.41 4.39
C TYR A 75 6.89 1.33 3.38
N CYS A 76 7.87 0.48 3.68
CA CYS A 76 8.29 -0.59 2.78
C CYS A 76 8.63 -1.89 3.51
N ALA A 77 8.44 -3.01 2.82
CA ALA A 77 8.79 -4.33 3.34
C ALA A 77 10.28 -4.63 3.22
N LYS A 78 10.95 -4.00 2.23
CA LYS A 78 12.38 -4.21 1.94
C LYS A 78 13.09 -2.86 1.89
N PRO A 79 13.44 -2.27 3.03
CA PRO A 79 14.06 -0.95 3.10
C PRO A 79 15.40 -0.86 2.36
N GLY A 80 16.15 -1.95 2.32
CA GLY A 80 17.44 -1.99 1.60
C GLY A 80 17.35 -1.66 0.11
N MET A 81 16.22 -1.98 -0.55
CA MET A 81 16.00 -1.65 -1.96
C MET A 81 15.70 -0.17 -2.19
N VAL A 82 15.14 0.50 -1.20
CA VAL A 82 14.81 1.93 -1.30
C VAL A 82 15.98 2.81 -0.90
N ILE A 83 16.76 2.36 0.08
CA ILE A 83 17.91 3.10 0.59
C ILE A 83 19.10 2.95 -0.35
N GLY A 84 19.33 1.74 -0.89
CA GLY A 84 20.48 1.42 -1.72
C GLY A 84 21.78 1.32 -0.94
N LYS A 85 22.88 1.09 -1.64
CA LYS A 85 24.22 1.06 -1.05
C LYS A 85 24.61 2.46 -0.58
N GLY A 86 24.97 2.60 0.69
CA GLY A 86 25.35 3.90 1.26
C GLY A 86 24.26 4.99 1.26
N GLY A 87 23.01 4.66 0.90
CA GLY A 87 21.93 5.64 0.83
C GLY A 87 21.82 6.41 -0.49
N GLU A 88 22.58 6.02 -1.50
CA GLU A 88 22.64 6.71 -2.80
C GLU A 88 21.29 6.74 -3.52
N GLU A 89 20.56 5.62 -3.53
CA GLU A 89 19.26 5.55 -4.21
C GLU A 89 18.22 6.47 -3.56
N ARG A 90 18.21 6.54 -2.22
CA ARG A 90 17.35 7.47 -1.49
C ARG A 90 17.66 8.92 -1.85
N ILE A 91 18.96 9.29 -1.91
CA ILE A 91 19.39 10.65 -2.24
C ILE A 91 19.06 10.97 -3.70
N ALA A 92 19.28 10.04 -4.61
CA ALA A 92 18.94 10.20 -6.03
C ALA A 92 17.44 10.43 -6.23
N LEU A 93 16.62 9.65 -5.53
CA LEU A 93 15.15 9.78 -5.54
C LEU A 93 14.71 11.13 -4.96
N GLN A 94 15.29 11.55 -3.84
CA GLN A 94 15.03 12.86 -3.24
C GLN A 94 15.40 14.01 -4.18
N ASN A 95 16.56 13.96 -4.82
CA ASN A 95 17.01 14.98 -5.77
C ASN A 95 16.12 15.02 -7.01
N LYS A 96 15.66 13.87 -7.51
CA LYS A 96 14.73 13.77 -8.62
C LYS A 96 13.41 14.48 -8.30
N LEU A 97 12.78 14.14 -7.18
CA LEU A 97 11.53 14.76 -6.75
C LEU A 97 11.69 16.27 -6.49
N THR A 98 12.80 16.69 -5.88
CA THR A 98 13.08 18.12 -5.65
C THR A 98 13.21 18.90 -6.96
N LYS A 99 13.84 18.32 -7.99
CA LYS A 99 13.95 18.95 -9.31
C LYS A 99 12.61 19.03 -10.04
N GLU A 100 11.79 18.00 -9.92
CA GLU A 100 10.50 17.90 -10.61
C GLU A 100 9.45 18.85 -10.02
N TYR A 101 9.37 18.94 -8.69
CA TYR A 101 8.36 19.74 -8.00
C TYR A 101 8.84 21.13 -7.55
N GLY A 102 10.13 21.44 -7.68
CA GLY A 102 10.70 22.75 -7.29
C GLY A 102 10.58 23.06 -5.79
N LYS A 103 10.27 22.08 -4.96
CA LYS A 103 10.13 22.18 -3.49
C LYS A 103 11.14 21.28 -2.81
N THR A 104 11.58 21.62 -1.61
CA THR A 104 12.46 20.74 -0.83
C THR A 104 11.71 19.48 -0.43
N VAL A 105 12.08 18.34 -1.01
CA VAL A 105 11.47 17.04 -0.68
C VAL A 105 12.44 16.28 0.21
N ILE A 106 11.94 15.72 1.31
CA ILE A 106 12.69 14.81 2.19
C ILE A 106 12.02 13.46 2.17
N VAL A 107 12.80 12.43 1.86
CA VAL A 107 12.33 11.05 1.81
C VAL A 107 12.79 10.30 3.05
N ASN A 108 11.84 9.83 3.84
CA ASN A 108 12.05 8.97 5.01
C ASN A 108 11.57 7.55 4.67
N VAL A 109 12.38 6.57 5.02
CA VAL A 109 12.06 5.15 4.79
C VAL A 109 11.75 4.50 6.13
N ILE A 110 10.56 3.90 6.23
CA ILE A 110 10.07 3.25 7.44
C ILE A 110 9.82 1.76 7.13
N GLU A 111 10.42 0.89 7.91
CA GLU A 111 10.26 -0.54 7.75
C GLU A 111 8.91 -1.03 8.27
N VAL A 112 8.25 -1.88 7.49
CA VAL A 112 7.04 -2.61 7.89
C VAL A 112 7.45 -3.90 8.60
N LYS A 113 7.30 -3.93 9.94
CA LYS A 113 7.70 -5.07 10.78
C LYS A 113 7.04 -6.40 10.40
N SER A 114 5.83 -6.37 9.86
CA SER A 114 5.04 -7.57 9.57
C SER A 114 4.51 -7.57 8.14
N PRO A 115 5.34 -7.80 7.13
CA PRO A 115 4.92 -7.73 5.73
C PRO A 115 3.90 -8.82 5.37
N SER A 116 4.02 -10.02 5.94
CA SER A 116 3.13 -11.15 5.67
C SER A 116 1.71 -10.99 6.22
N THR A 117 1.50 -10.10 7.19
CA THR A 117 0.19 -9.78 7.75
C THR A 117 -0.38 -8.47 7.23
N ASN A 118 0.39 -7.72 6.46
CA ASN A 118 -0.09 -6.48 5.84
C ASN A 118 -0.99 -6.79 4.64
N ALA A 119 -2.24 -6.33 4.70
CA ALA A 119 -3.24 -6.65 3.69
C ALA A 119 -2.86 -6.22 2.28
N GLN A 120 -2.26 -5.04 2.13
CA GLN A 120 -1.86 -4.51 0.83
C GLN A 120 -0.74 -5.35 0.22
N LEU A 121 0.28 -5.71 1.02
CA LEU A 121 1.40 -6.53 0.55
C LEU A 121 0.98 -7.96 0.19
N VAL A 122 0.07 -8.54 0.97
CA VAL A 122 -0.50 -9.87 0.65
C VAL A 122 -1.28 -9.82 -0.67
N ALA A 123 -2.01 -8.72 -0.94
CA ALA A 123 -2.70 -8.56 -2.21
C ALA A 123 -1.74 -8.47 -3.39
N GLU A 124 -0.71 -7.65 -3.26
CA GLU A 124 0.31 -7.46 -4.28
C GLU A 124 1.08 -8.77 -4.54
N ASP A 125 1.31 -9.58 -3.50
CA ASP A 125 1.93 -10.90 -3.66
C ASP A 125 1.03 -11.89 -4.40
N ILE A 126 -0.28 -11.91 -4.09
CA ILE A 126 -1.25 -12.72 -4.85
C ILE A 126 -1.26 -12.27 -6.31
N ALA A 127 -1.31 -10.96 -6.59
CA ALA A 127 -1.31 -10.41 -7.93
C ALA A 127 -0.05 -10.82 -8.71
N ARG A 128 1.12 -10.70 -8.11
CA ARG A 128 2.41 -11.11 -8.69
C ARG A 128 2.43 -12.60 -9.01
N GLN A 129 1.91 -13.45 -8.13
CA GLN A 129 1.82 -14.90 -8.38
C GLN A 129 0.89 -15.23 -9.54
N LEU A 130 -0.20 -14.48 -9.70
CA LEU A 130 -1.13 -14.62 -10.84
C LEU A 130 -0.48 -14.16 -12.15
N GLU A 131 0.28 -13.07 -12.14
CA GLU A 131 1.09 -12.61 -13.29
C GLU A 131 2.09 -13.70 -13.72
N ASN A 132 2.70 -14.39 -12.76
CA ASN A 132 3.62 -15.52 -12.97
C ASN A 132 2.89 -16.83 -13.32
N ARG A 133 1.60 -16.76 -13.71
CA ARG A 133 0.78 -17.91 -14.13
C ARG A 133 0.59 -19.01 -13.08
N VAL A 134 0.77 -18.70 -11.80
CA VAL A 134 0.42 -19.62 -10.72
C VAL A 134 -1.11 -19.72 -10.61
N THR A 135 -1.63 -20.93 -10.42
CA THR A 135 -3.09 -21.10 -10.27
C THR A 135 -3.61 -20.31 -9.07
N PHE A 136 -4.72 -19.60 -9.25
CA PHE A 136 -5.29 -18.72 -8.22
C PHE A 136 -5.55 -19.43 -6.89
N ARG A 137 -6.01 -20.69 -6.93
CA ARG A 137 -6.23 -21.50 -5.71
C ARG A 137 -4.94 -21.73 -4.92
N ARG A 138 -3.83 -22.00 -5.63
CA ARG A 138 -2.51 -22.21 -5.01
C ARG A 138 -1.98 -20.89 -4.45
N ALA A 139 -2.02 -19.80 -5.24
CA ALA A 139 -1.58 -18.48 -4.82
C ALA A 139 -2.30 -18.01 -3.55
N MET A 140 -3.64 -18.05 -3.54
CA MET A 140 -4.44 -17.67 -2.38
C MET A 140 -4.12 -18.50 -1.15
N LYS A 141 -4.13 -19.85 -1.27
CA LYS A 141 -3.84 -20.75 -0.13
C LYS A 141 -2.44 -20.54 0.42
N GLN A 142 -1.44 -20.28 -0.43
CA GLN A 142 -0.06 -20.03 -0.02
C GLN A 142 0.06 -18.71 0.75
N CYS A 143 -0.52 -17.63 0.24
CA CYS A 143 -0.50 -16.33 0.92
C CYS A 143 -1.26 -16.38 2.26
N MET A 144 -2.41 -17.05 2.31
CA MET A 144 -3.15 -17.25 3.56
C MET A 144 -2.34 -18.02 4.59
N ARG A 145 -1.64 -19.10 4.19
CA ARG A 145 -0.77 -19.88 5.07
C ARG A 145 0.40 -19.02 5.59
N ASN A 146 1.02 -18.23 4.72
CA ASN A 146 2.11 -17.33 5.12
C ASN A 146 1.65 -16.26 6.12
N ALA A 147 0.44 -15.75 5.99
CA ALA A 147 -0.12 -14.77 6.92
C ALA A 147 -0.49 -15.37 8.29
N MET A 148 -0.99 -16.62 8.30
CA MET A 148 -1.36 -17.33 9.54
C MET A 148 -0.16 -17.95 10.26
N SER A 149 0.88 -18.32 9.52
CA SER A 149 2.11 -18.90 10.06
C SER A 149 3.31 -18.22 9.42
N PRO A 150 3.60 -16.96 9.81
CA PRO A 150 4.72 -16.22 9.25
C PRO A 150 6.03 -16.92 9.56
N ARG A 151 6.95 -16.91 8.60
CA ARG A 151 8.27 -17.53 8.76
C ARG A 151 9.14 -16.78 9.78
N ASP A 152 8.92 -15.48 9.88
CA ASP A 152 9.67 -14.63 10.80
C ASP A 152 9.04 -14.67 12.19
N ARG A 153 9.82 -15.09 13.18
CA ARG A 153 9.39 -15.20 14.59
C ARG A 153 8.96 -13.86 15.20
N ALA A 154 9.44 -12.75 14.66
CA ALA A 154 9.08 -11.40 15.11
C ALA A 154 7.69 -10.93 14.61
N THR A 155 7.13 -11.62 13.63
CA THR A 155 5.84 -11.27 13.03
C THR A 155 4.70 -11.91 13.80
N VAL A 156 3.76 -11.10 14.27
CA VAL A 156 2.55 -11.60 14.92
C VAL A 156 1.66 -12.27 13.86
N PRO A 157 1.28 -13.55 14.02
CA PRO A 157 0.44 -14.23 13.06
C PRO A 157 -0.95 -13.62 12.99
N ALA A 158 -1.55 -13.61 11.80
CA ALA A 158 -2.93 -13.20 11.63
C ALA A 158 -3.87 -14.22 12.29
N LYS A 159 -4.87 -13.73 13.03
CA LYS A 159 -5.87 -14.59 13.70
C LYS A 159 -6.85 -15.23 12.72
N GLY A 160 -7.07 -14.59 11.59
CA GLY A 160 -7.92 -15.07 10.51
C GLY A 160 -7.71 -14.24 9.25
N ILE A 161 -8.06 -14.79 8.10
CA ILE A 161 -7.89 -14.13 6.82
C ILE A 161 -9.03 -14.48 5.86
N LYS A 162 -9.49 -13.49 5.10
CA LYS A 162 -10.43 -13.64 4.01
C LYS A 162 -9.83 -13.06 2.74
N ALA A 163 -9.50 -13.90 1.78
CA ALA A 163 -9.03 -13.49 0.48
C ALA A 163 -10.11 -13.75 -0.58
N MET A 164 -10.24 -12.84 -1.53
CA MET A 164 -11.19 -12.93 -2.62
C MET A 164 -10.53 -12.55 -3.93
N CYS A 165 -10.60 -13.44 -4.92
CA CYS A 165 -10.18 -13.18 -6.29
C CYS A 165 -11.38 -13.32 -7.22
N SER A 166 -11.53 -12.38 -8.15
CA SER A 166 -12.56 -12.39 -9.18
C SER A 166 -11.97 -12.06 -10.55
N GLY A 167 -12.56 -12.61 -11.61
CA GLY A 167 -12.11 -12.38 -12.98
C GLY A 167 -12.13 -13.67 -13.81
N ARG A 168 -11.53 -13.64 -15.00
CA ARG A 168 -11.35 -14.83 -15.85
C ARG A 168 -10.16 -15.68 -15.35
N LEU A 169 -10.40 -16.44 -14.29
CA LEU A 169 -9.40 -17.27 -13.66
C LEU A 169 -9.52 -18.71 -14.20
N GLY A 170 -8.52 -19.17 -14.94
CA GLY A 170 -8.53 -20.51 -15.54
C GLY A 170 -9.50 -20.68 -16.72
N GLY A 171 -9.80 -19.61 -17.46
CA GLY A 171 -10.65 -19.63 -18.66
C GLY A 171 -12.14 -19.36 -18.43
N ALA A 172 -12.65 -19.54 -17.22
CA ALA A 172 -14.02 -19.22 -16.84
C ALA A 172 -14.09 -17.95 -15.99
N VAL A 173 -15.22 -17.23 -16.07
CA VAL A 173 -15.49 -16.12 -15.14
C VAL A 173 -15.84 -16.72 -13.78
N THR A 174 -14.94 -16.58 -12.83
CA THR A 174 -15.09 -17.15 -11.50
C THR A 174 -15.00 -16.08 -10.42
N HIS A 175 -15.77 -16.30 -9.36
CA HIS A 175 -15.72 -15.50 -8.15
C HIS A 175 -15.35 -16.45 -7.01
N GLN A 176 -14.09 -16.44 -6.60
CA GLN A 176 -13.60 -17.34 -5.57
C GLN A 176 -13.33 -16.58 -4.28
N ILE A 177 -13.95 -17.04 -3.22
CA ILE A 177 -13.75 -16.52 -1.87
C ILE A 177 -13.17 -17.66 -1.03
N LEU A 178 -11.95 -17.46 -0.52
CA LEU A 178 -11.37 -18.32 0.48
C LEU A 178 -11.42 -17.61 1.83
N HIS A 179 -11.93 -18.29 2.82
CA HIS A 179 -12.12 -17.77 4.16
C HIS A 179 -11.59 -18.76 5.18
N ILE A 180 -10.72 -18.31 6.06
CA ILE A 180 -10.36 -19.03 7.29
C ILE A 180 -10.97 -18.21 8.43
N PRO A 181 -12.07 -18.70 9.05
CA PRO A 181 -12.75 -17.95 10.09
C PRO A 181 -11.93 -17.94 11.38
N TYR A 182 -11.89 -16.78 12.01
CA TYR A 182 -11.62 -16.66 13.43
C TYR A 182 -12.92 -16.22 14.12
N SER A 183 -13.28 -16.90 15.19
CA SER A 183 -14.45 -16.55 16.00
C SER A 183 -14.17 -15.26 16.76
N ARG A 184 -14.90 -14.20 16.44
CA ARG A 184 -14.96 -12.90 17.10
C ARG A 184 -13.79 -11.94 16.84
N SER A 185 -13.90 -11.17 15.80
CA SER A 185 -13.85 -9.71 15.80
C SER A 185 -13.89 -9.20 14.35
N SER A 186 -14.60 -8.13 14.13
CA SER A 186 -15.09 -7.61 12.86
C SER A 186 -14.12 -6.64 12.18
N ASP A 187 -12.83 -6.81 12.27
CA ASP A 187 -11.88 -5.88 11.66
C ASP A 187 -11.18 -6.52 10.46
N GLY A 188 -11.89 -6.48 9.37
CA GLY A 188 -11.33 -7.09 8.18
C GLY A 188 -11.27 -6.14 6.98
N ILE A 189 -10.15 -6.10 6.27
CA ILE A 189 -9.94 -5.40 5.00
C ILE A 189 -10.25 -6.36 3.84
N ARG A 190 -11.11 -5.99 2.90
CA ARG A 190 -11.46 -6.80 1.72
C ARG A 190 -10.58 -6.46 0.55
N VAL A 191 -10.02 -7.48 -0.12
CA VAL A 191 -9.35 -7.32 -1.40
C VAL A 191 -10.24 -7.77 -2.53
N ARG A 192 -10.41 -6.91 -3.52
CA ARG A 192 -10.89 -7.28 -4.84
C ARG A 192 -9.75 -7.15 -5.82
N CYS A 193 -9.27 -8.25 -6.36
CA CYS A 193 -8.43 -8.21 -7.56
C CYS A 193 -9.37 -8.19 -8.76
N PHE A 194 -9.36 -7.11 -9.52
CA PHE A 194 -10.07 -6.99 -10.79
C PHE A 194 -9.05 -7.19 -11.92
N GLN A 195 -9.26 -8.20 -12.74
CA GLN A 195 -8.54 -8.38 -13.99
C GLN A 195 -9.42 -7.86 -15.13
N GLY A 196 -9.27 -6.58 -15.44
CA GLY A 196 -9.79 -5.98 -16.68
C GLY A 196 -8.69 -5.94 -17.73
N SER A 197 -9.06 -5.87 -18.99
CA SER A 197 -8.16 -5.82 -20.17
C SER A 197 -7.30 -4.56 -20.28
N SER A 198 -7.29 -3.69 -19.31
CA SER A 198 -6.40 -2.55 -19.15
C SER A 198 -5.77 -2.59 -17.76
N MET A 199 -4.45 -2.48 -17.71
CA MET A 199 -3.57 -2.59 -16.56
C MET A 199 -3.85 -1.57 -15.43
N HIS A 200 -4.99 -1.66 -14.76
CA HIS A 200 -5.23 -0.93 -13.53
C HIS A 200 -5.68 -1.90 -12.44
N TRP A 201 -4.73 -2.29 -11.61
CA TRP A 201 -4.96 -3.11 -10.43
C TRP A 201 -5.43 -2.22 -9.27
N SER A 202 -6.70 -2.23 -8.99
CA SER A 202 -7.23 -1.72 -7.71
C SER A 202 -7.62 -2.91 -6.85
N GLY A 203 -6.78 -3.25 -5.89
CA GLY A 203 -7.00 -4.40 -5.00
C GLY A 203 -7.45 -3.97 -3.60
N TRP A 204 -8.45 -4.66 -3.05
CA TRP A 204 -8.89 -4.52 -1.67
C TRP A 204 -8.73 -5.87 -0.95
N ILE A 205 -7.89 -5.96 0.05
CA ILE A 205 -7.75 -7.15 0.90
C ILE A 205 -8.27 -6.88 2.31
N THR A 206 -8.98 -7.86 2.85
CA THR A 206 -9.40 -7.88 4.23
C THR A 206 -8.59 -8.89 5.03
N ILE A 207 -7.79 -8.45 5.99
CA ILE A 207 -7.16 -9.29 7.01
C ILE A 207 -7.92 -9.04 8.32
N LEU A 208 -8.38 -10.11 8.93
CA LEU A 208 -9.03 -10.15 10.24
C LEU A 208 -7.99 -10.38 11.33
#